data_104d1a3df8b5c45bdf950a0c79bc6a22
#
_entry.id   104d1a3df8b5c45bdf950a0c79bc6a22
#
_cell.length_a   1.000
_cell.length_b   1.000
_cell.length_c   1.000
_cell.angle_alpha   90.00
_cell.angle_beta   90.00
_cell.angle_gamma   90.00
#
_symmetry.space_group_name_H-M   'P 1'
#
loop_
_entity.id
_entity.type
_entity.pdbx_description
1 polymer ?
#
loop_
_entity_poly.entity_id
_entity_poly.type
_entity_poly.pdbx_seq_one_letter_code
_entity_poly.pdbx_strand_id
1 'polypeptide(L)'
;MKNILITAVTLFGASFSFAQVERNVGEFNKLKVYDKIPVELVSSLKNLVVIDGVNAEDVQVENNNGELKLKMTGVKLMQGGEATVKVYYKSLYDIQASQGSTIYSDDEVKVQSLNLTSNEGSSIKLPVDVNRLEVKINSGAEVILKGKAETQTVISNSGGKYFSKTLEAQNSSLTTNAGGVIEATSTDSVDAKTRAGGVIDVYGNPERRNQKKIAGGKINFK
;
A
#
# COMPACT_ATOMS: atom_id res chain seq x y z
N MET A 1 -23.79 59.62 -39.17
CA MET A 1 -23.21 59.21 -37.89
C MET A 1 -23.78 57.84 -37.56
N LYS A 2 -22.99 56.76 -37.73
CA LYS A 2 -23.40 55.36 -37.49
C LYS A 2 -22.88 54.95 -36.11
N ASN A 3 -23.80 54.69 -35.17
CA ASN A 3 -23.45 54.17 -33.86
C ASN A 3 -23.26 52.66 -33.97
N ILE A 4 -22.06 52.17 -33.71
CA ILE A 4 -21.75 50.74 -33.61
C ILE A 4 -21.91 50.35 -32.13
N LEU A 5 -22.94 49.53 -31.86
CA LEU A 5 -23.17 48.93 -30.55
C LEU A 5 -22.30 47.66 -30.44
N ILE A 6 -21.25 47.73 -29.61
CA ILE A 6 -20.40 46.56 -29.30
C ILE A 6 -21.03 45.83 -28.13
N THR A 7 -21.64 44.66 -28.42
CA THR A 7 -22.20 43.78 -27.41
C THR A 7 -21.01 42.90 -26.89
N ALA A 8 -20.55 43.17 -25.69
CA ALA A 8 -19.57 42.33 -25.01
C ALA A 8 -20.27 41.04 -24.50
N VAL A 9 -19.99 39.93 -25.14
CA VAL A 9 -20.43 38.59 -24.66
C VAL A 9 -19.43 38.17 -23.59
N THR A 10 -19.81 38.30 -22.34
CA THR A 10 -19.07 37.69 -21.17
C THR A 10 -19.32 36.20 -21.16
N LEU A 11 -18.33 35.39 -21.58
CA LEU A 11 -18.31 33.95 -21.35
C LEU A 11 -18.10 33.71 -19.85
N PHE A 12 -19.18 33.31 -19.16
CA PHE A 12 -19.10 32.79 -17.81
C PHE A 12 -18.53 31.35 -17.91
N GLY A 13 -17.23 31.19 -17.70
CA GLY A 13 -16.61 29.88 -17.51
C GLY A 13 -17.13 29.24 -16.21
N ALA A 14 -18.04 28.28 -16.32
CA ALA A 14 -18.43 27.45 -15.18
C ALA A 14 -17.25 26.56 -14.81
N SER A 15 -16.48 26.96 -13.79
CA SER A 15 -15.51 26.10 -13.15
C SER A 15 -16.27 25.05 -12.35
N PHE A 16 -16.28 23.80 -12.82
CA PHE A 16 -16.72 22.65 -12.00
C PHE A 16 -15.68 22.45 -10.91
N SER A 17 -15.90 23.06 -9.75
CA SER A 17 -15.19 22.70 -8.53
C SER A 17 -15.81 21.42 -8.00
N PHE A 18 -15.12 20.28 -8.13
CA PHE A 18 -15.46 19.10 -7.34
C PHE A 18 -15.24 19.47 -5.87
N ALA A 19 -16.22 19.15 -5.04
CA ALA A 19 -16.14 19.45 -3.61
C ALA A 19 -15.09 18.55 -2.97
N GLN A 20 -13.95 19.12 -2.61
CA GLN A 20 -12.93 18.45 -1.80
C GLN A 20 -13.49 18.28 -0.39
N VAL A 21 -13.51 17.05 0.11
CA VAL A 21 -13.98 16.73 1.47
C VAL A 21 -12.77 16.56 2.38
N GLU A 22 -12.61 17.45 3.36
CA GLU A 22 -11.58 17.33 4.39
C GLU A 22 -12.19 16.79 5.69
N ARG A 23 -11.53 15.81 6.31
CA ARG A 23 -11.95 15.22 7.60
C ARG A 23 -10.78 15.15 8.55
N ASN A 24 -10.89 15.85 9.68
CA ASN A 24 -10.00 15.66 10.81
C ASN A 24 -10.37 14.33 11.48
N VAL A 25 -9.41 13.39 11.54
CA VAL A 25 -9.70 12.01 11.97
C VAL A 25 -9.15 11.65 13.35
N GLY A 26 -8.57 12.63 14.06
CA GLY A 26 -7.94 12.38 15.35
C GLY A 26 -6.67 11.53 15.26
N GLU A 27 -6.20 11.00 16.37
CA GLU A 27 -4.97 10.19 16.41
C GLU A 27 -5.23 8.78 15.89
N PHE A 28 -4.36 8.32 14.98
CA PHE A 28 -4.34 6.95 14.50
C PHE A 28 -2.91 6.53 14.15
N ASN A 29 -2.68 5.24 14.13
CA ASN A 29 -1.41 4.60 13.79
C ASN A 29 -1.59 3.29 13.02
N LYS A 30 -2.84 2.94 12.73
CA LYS A 30 -3.24 1.81 11.88
C LYS A 30 -4.17 2.32 10.79
N LEU A 31 -3.97 1.84 9.57
CA LEU A 31 -4.80 2.20 8.41
C LEU A 31 -5.31 0.93 7.73
N LYS A 32 -6.62 0.89 7.46
CA LYS A 32 -7.26 -0.16 6.66
C LYS A 32 -8.05 0.45 5.51
N VAL A 33 -7.79 -0.02 4.30
CA VAL A 33 -8.41 0.48 3.06
C VAL A 33 -9.07 -0.65 2.29
N TYR A 34 -10.29 -0.40 1.81
CA TYR A 34 -11.13 -1.38 1.14
C TYR A 34 -11.71 -0.82 -0.17
N ASP A 35 -12.45 -1.65 -0.91
CA ASP A 35 -13.38 -1.27 -1.98
C ASP A 35 -12.74 -0.53 -3.16
N LYS A 36 -11.53 -0.92 -3.57
CA LYS A 36 -10.76 -0.31 -4.67
C LYS A 36 -10.38 1.17 -4.46
N ILE A 37 -10.45 1.68 -3.23
CA ILE A 37 -10.07 3.07 -2.95
C ILE A 37 -8.55 3.24 -3.16
N PRO A 38 -8.11 4.20 -4.01
CA PRO A 38 -6.71 4.57 -4.11
C PRO A 38 -6.36 5.58 -3.00
N VAL A 39 -5.32 5.28 -2.24
CA VAL A 39 -4.85 6.12 -1.12
C VAL A 39 -3.41 6.52 -1.33
N GLU A 40 -3.15 7.82 -1.32
CA GLU A 40 -1.84 8.42 -1.20
C GLU A 40 -1.55 8.71 0.28
N LEU A 41 -0.45 8.16 0.81
CA LEU A 41 0.01 8.48 2.16
C LEU A 41 0.99 9.64 2.11
N VAL A 42 0.76 10.66 2.96
CA VAL A 42 1.61 11.85 3.08
C VAL A 42 2.07 11.99 4.53
N SER A 43 3.38 11.99 4.75
CA SER A 43 3.95 12.24 6.08
C SER A 43 3.67 13.66 6.53
N SER A 44 3.16 13.85 7.75
CA SER A 44 2.69 15.17 8.22
C SER A 44 2.75 15.29 9.75
N LEU A 45 2.68 16.52 10.24
CA LEU A 45 2.48 16.80 11.66
C LEU A 45 1.00 16.76 12.09
N LYS A 46 0.08 16.54 11.14
CA LYS A 46 -1.36 16.48 11.38
C LYS A 46 -1.94 15.18 10.83
N ASN A 47 -2.99 14.69 11.46
CA ASN A 47 -3.79 13.58 10.98
C ASN A 47 -5.03 14.12 10.26
N LEU A 48 -5.10 13.96 8.95
CA LEU A 48 -6.15 14.50 8.10
C LEU A 48 -6.43 13.54 6.95
N VAL A 49 -7.67 13.39 6.55
CA VAL A 49 -8.08 12.71 5.32
C VAL A 49 -8.69 13.73 4.38
N VAL A 50 -8.18 13.76 3.15
CA VAL A 50 -8.67 14.60 2.07
C VAL A 50 -9.18 13.68 0.97
N ILE A 51 -10.44 13.89 0.57
CA ILE A 51 -11.10 13.05 -0.43
C ILE A 51 -11.58 13.94 -1.56
N ASP A 52 -11.29 13.52 -2.79
CA ASP A 52 -11.67 14.19 -4.03
C ASP A 52 -12.22 13.18 -5.04
N GLY A 53 -12.95 13.63 -6.04
CA GLY A 53 -13.49 12.81 -7.11
C GLY A 53 -15.00 12.61 -7.04
N VAL A 54 -15.54 11.87 -8.02
CA VAL A 54 -16.99 11.73 -8.24
C VAL A 54 -17.70 11.06 -7.06
N ASN A 55 -17.09 10.07 -6.43
CA ASN A 55 -17.65 9.32 -5.31
C ASN A 55 -17.05 9.75 -3.95
N ALA A 56 -16.54 10.98 -3.82
CA ALA A 56 -15.89 11.45 -2.60
C ALA A 56 -16.81 11.38 -1.36
N GLU A 57 -18.08 11.72 -1.50
CA GLU A 57 -19.06 11.69 -0.40
C GLU A 57 -19.44 10.27 0.05
N ASP A 58 -19.27 9.28 -0.84
CA ASP A 58 -19.55 7.87 -0.56
C ASP A 58 -18.40 7.15 0.16
N VAL A 59 -17.26 7.80 0.34
CA VAL A 59 -16.14 7.27 1.14
C VAL A 59 -16.42 7.47 2.62
N GLN A 60 -16.61 6.37 3.33
CA GLN A 60 -16.73 6.35 4.77
C GLN A 60 -15.34 6.37 5.41
N VAL A 61 -15.15 7.28 6.36
CA VAL A 61 -13.93 7.45 7.15
C VAL A 61 -14.28 7.23 8.61
N GLU A 62 -13.76 6.18 9.20
CA GLU A 62 -14.02 5.79 10.58
C GLU A 62 -12.68 5.67 11.33
N ASN A 63 -12.54 6.31 12.49
CA ASN A 63 -11.41 6.07 13.38
C ASN A 63 -11.92 5.45 14.68
N ASN A 64 -11.53 4.21 14.91
CA ASN A 64 -11.90 3.47 16.11
C ASN A 64 -10.62 3.06 16.87
N ASN A 65 -10.38 3.69 18.01
CA ASN A 65 -9.24 3.38 18.89
C ASN A 65 -7.87 3.40 18.17
N GLY A 66 -7.64 4.39 17.30
CA GLY A 66 -6.39 4.54 16.56
C GLY A 66 -6.29 3.68 15.30
N GLU A 67 -7.34 3.00 14.90
CA GLU A 67 -7.48 2.33 13.60
C GLU A 67 -8.35 3.17 12.67
N LEU A 68 -7.72 3.80 11.67
CA LEU A 68 -8.41 4.53 10.61
C LEU A 68 -8.85 3.54 9.52
N LYS A 69 -10.13 3.51 9.22
CA LYS A 69 -10.75 2.66 8.21
C LYS A 69 -11.38 3.48 7.11
N LEU A 70 -11.02 3.17 5.86
CA LEU A 70 -11.58 3.77 4.66
C LEU A 70 -12.32 2.69 3.86
N LYS A 71 -13.60 2.90 3.58
CA LYS A 71 -14.44 1.98 2.81
C LYS A 71 -15.52 2.76 2.06
N MET A 72 -16.12 2.16 1.05
CA MET A 72 -17.30 2.73 0.37
C MET A 72 -18.58 2.49 1.15
N THR A 73 -19.58 3.34 0.96
CA THR A 73 -20.97 3.08 1.43
C THR A 73 -21.52 1.82 0.79
N GLY A 74 -22.49 1.14 1.45
CA GLY A 74 -23.02 -0.14 1.01
C GLY A 74 -23.60 -0.17 -0.41
N VAL A 75 -24.10 0.97 -0.92
CA VAL A 75 -24.59 1.10 -2.30
C VAL A 75 -23.49 1.33 -3.34
N LYS A 76 -22.27 1.66 -2.92
CA LYS A 76 -21.11 1.96 -3.76
C LYS A 76 -19.93 1.01 -3.52
N LEU A 77 -20.17 -0.15 -2.93
CA LEU A 77 -19.14 -1.15 -2.71
C LEU A 77 -18.33 -1.44 -3.99
N MET A 78 -17.01 -1.56 -3.87
CA MET A 78 -16.08 -1.80 -4.98
C MET A 78 -16.03 -0.70 -6.06
N GLN A 79 -16.55 0.51 -5.80
CA GLN A 79 -16.55 1.65 -6.73
C GLN A 79 -15.61 2.78 -6.25
N GLY A 80 -14.75 2.54 -5.29
CA GLY A 80 -13.84 3.54 -4.75
C GLY A 80 -12.79 4.07 -5.74
N GLY A 81 -12.58 3.40 -6.87
CA GLY A 81 -11.60 3.83 -7.88
C GLY A 81 -11.89 5.18 -8.55
N GLU A 82 -13.08 5.74 -8.38
CA GLU A 82 -13.46 7.08 -8.87
C GLU A 82 -13.23 8.19 -7.82
N ALA A 83 -12.86 7.83 -6.59
CA ALA A 83 -12.42 8.75 -5.55
C ALA A 83 -10.89 8.75 -5.47
N THR A 84 -10.29 9.87 -5.09
CA THR A 84 -8.87 9.99 -4.74
C THR A 84 -8.77 10.40 -3.29
N VAL A 85 -8.03 9.61 -2.49
CA VAL A 85 -7.91 9.85 -1.06
C VAL A 85 -6.45 10.12 -0.69
N LYS A 86 -6.20 11.25 -0.02
CA LYS A 86 -4.92 11.55 0.62
C LYS A 86 -5.07 11.39 2.13
N VAL A 87 -4.19 10.58 2.71
CA VAL A 87 -4.13 10.37 4.16
C VAL A 87 -2.85 10.99 4.69
N TYR A 88 -3.00 12.11 5.40
CA TYR A 88 -1.91 12.76 6.12
C TYR A 88 -1.78 12.10 7.49
N TYR A 89 -0.58 11.65 7.85
CA TYR A 89 -0.35 10.88 9.07
C TYR A 89 0.92 11.32 9.81
N LYS A 90 0.89 11.25 11.15
CA LYS A 90 2.05 11.49 12.00
C LYS A 90 2.93 10.25 12.15
N SER A 91 2.33 9.09 12.29
CA SER A 91 3.02 7.80 12.43
C SER A 91 2.09 6.67 12.02
N LEU A 92 2.59 5.72 11.23
CA LEU A 92 1.88 4.51 10.83
C LEU A 92 2.77 3.30 11.04
N TYR A 93 2.28 2.28 11.76
CA TYR A 93 2.99 1.02 11.95
C TYR A 93 2.21 -0.22 11.49
N ASP A 94 0.93 -0.06 11.12
CA ASP A 94 0.09 -1.15 10.62
C ASP A 94 -0.75 -0.65 9.44
N ILE A 95 -0.53 -1.21 8.25
CA ILE A 95 -1.18 -0.77 7.02
C ILE A 95 -1.77 -2.00 6.32
N GLN A 96 -3.07 -1.95 6.06
CA GLN A 96 -3.80 -2.99 5.36
C GLN A 96 -4.52 -2.45 4.13
N ALA A 97 -4.31 -3.10 2.99
CA ALA A 97 -5.08 -2.93 1.76
C ALA A 97 -5.87 -4.19 1.46
N SER A 98 -7.13 -4.07 1.08
CA SER A 98 -8.02 -5.19 0.75
C SER A 98 -8.99 -4.83 -0.37
N GLN A 99 -9.56 -5.86 -1.01
CA GLN A 99 -10.63 -5.67 -2.01
C GLN A 99 -10.22 -4.75 -3.17
N GLY A 100 -9.03 -4.99 -3.73
CA GLY A 100 -8.53 -4.24 -4.88
C GLY A 100 -8.11 -2.80 -4.59
N SER A 101 -8.04 -2.36 -3.33
CA SER A 101 -7.56 -1.04 -2.97
C SER A 101 -6.06 -0.88 -3.22
N THR A 102 -5.61 0.35 -3.39
CA THR A 102 -4.20 0.68 -3.63
C THR A 102 -3.73 1.68 -2.59
N ILE A 103 -2.59 1.40 -1.95
CA ILE A 103 -1.94 2.33 -1.01
C ILE A 103 -0.54 2.61 -1.53
N TYR A 104 -0.20 3.88 -1.69
CA TYR A 104 1.12 4.28 -2.15
C TYR A 104 1.61 5.54 -1.42
N SER A 105 2.93 5.75 -1.43
CA SER A 105 3.57 6.97 -0.94
C SER A 105 4.85 7.24 -1.73
N ASP A 106 5.16 8.52 -1.90
CA ASP A 106 6.49 8.97 -2.28
C ASP A 106 7.35 9.28 -1.04
N ASP A 107 6.71 9.57 0.09
CA ASP A 107 7.37 9.79 1.39
C ASP A 107 7.79 8.48 2.03
N GLU A 108 8.98 8.45 2.64
CA GLU A 108 9.51 7.29 3.34
C GLU A 108 8.78 7.05 4.67
N VAL A 109 8.25 5.84 4.84
CA VAL A 109 7.67 5.42 6.12
C VAL A 109 8.79 5.01 7.06
N LYS A 110 9.03 5.82 8.10
CA LYS A 110 10.14 5.63 9.04
C LYS A 110 9.61 5.31 10.44
N VAL A 111 9.71 4.04 10.83
CA VAL A 111 9.26 3.53 12.14
C VAL A 111 10.12 2.34 12.58
N GLN A 112 10.10 2.01 13.88
CA GLN A 112 10.82 0.83 14.37
C GLN A 112 10.25 -0.48 13.84
N SER A 113 8.93 -0.62 13.79
CA SER A 113 8.26 -1.83 13.33
C SER A 113 7.09 -1.47 12.42
N LEU A 114 7.03 -2.10 11.25
CA LEU A 114 5.97 -1.89 10.26
C LEU A 114 5.34 -3.23 9.89
N ASN A 115 4.02 -3.30 9.99
CA ASN A 115 3.20 -4.43 9.56
C ASN A 115 2.44 -4.04 8.30
N LEU A 116 2.58 -4.82 7.24
CA LEU A 116 1.86 -4.64 5.98
C LEU A 116 1.03 -5.87 5.68
N THR A 117 -0.24 -5.68 5.36
CA THR A 117 -1.13 -6.74 4.91
C THR A 117 -1.82 -6.33 3.62
N SER A 118 -1.65 -7.13 2.55
CA SER A 118 -2.30 -6.89 1.25
C SER A 118 -3.12 -8.11 0.87
N ASN A 119 -4.43 -7.92 0.64
CA ASN A 119 -5.38 -8.99 0.39
C ASN A 119 -6.21 -8.74 -0.88
N GLU A 120 -6.67 -9.83 -1.52
CA GLU A 120 -7.77 -9.77 -2.51
C GLU A 120 -7.48 -8.81 -3.66
N GLY A 121 -6.31 -9.01 -4.32
CA GLY A 121 -5.91 -8.22 -5.48
C GLY A 121 -5.55 -6.76 -5.19
N SER A 122 -5.38 -6.38 -3.92
CA SER A 122 -4.93 -5.04 -3.54
C SER A 122 -3.42 -4.85 -3.75
N SER A 123 -2.96 -3.60 -3.69
CA SER A 123 -1.56 -3.24 -3.88
C SER A 123 -1.07 -2.26 -2.81
N ILE A 124 0.14 -2.49 -2.30
CA ILE A 124 0.85 -1.56 -1.40
C ILE A 124 2.21 -1.24 -2.01
N LYS A 125 2.52 0.06 -2.22
CA LYS A 125 3.79 0.52 -2.78
C LYS A 125 4.37 1.64 -1.93
N LEU A 126 5.45 1.34 -1.18
CA LEU A 126 6.02 2.27 -0.20
C LEU A 126 7.55 2.26 -0.20
N PRO A 127 8.19 3.43 -0.05
CA PRO A 127 9.55 3.51 0.46
C PRO A 127 9.53 3.37 1.99
N VAL A 128 10.47 2.60 2.57
CA VAL A 128 10.51 2.32 4.01
C VAL A 128 11.93 2.37 4.58
N ASP A 129 12.06 2.83 5.84
CA ASP A 129 13.29 2.74 6.65
C ASP A 129 12.88 2.23 8.04
N VAL A 130 13.08 0.95 8.30
CA VAL A 130 12.52 0.28 9.49
C VAL A 130 13.50 -0.73 10.09
N ASN A 131 13.37 -1.00 11.40
CA ASN A 131 14.14 -2.09 12.01
C ASN A 131 13.47 -3.45 11.72
N ARG A 132 12.15 -3.53 11.90
CA ARG A 132 11.39 -4.76 11.67
C ARG A 132 10.27 -4.54 10.66
N LEU A 133 10.26 -5.37 9.63
CA LEU A 133 9.23 -5.40 8.61
C LEU A 133 8.52 -6.76 8.62
N GLU A 134 7.20 -6.75 8.78
CA GLU A 134 6.36 -7.94 8.63
C GLU A 134 5.38 -7.71 7.47
N VAL A 135 5.38 -8.62 6.49
CA VAL A 135 4.54 -8.52 5.29
C VAL A 135 3.74 -9.80 5.09
N LYS A 136 2.41 -9.64 4.98
CA LYS A 136 1.49 -10.72 4.64
C LYS A 136 0.75 -10.36 3.35
N ILE A 137 0.80 -11.27 2.37
CA ILE A 137 0.20 -11.05 1.06
C ILE A 137 -0.66 -12.26 0.72
N ASN A 138 -1.94 -12.02 0.40
CA ASN A 138 -2.90 -13.07 0.19
C ASN A 138 -3.71 -12.86 -1.10
N SER A 139 -4.17 -13.96 -1.71
CA SER A 139 -5.20 -13.92 -2.76
C SER A 139 -4.86 -12.98 -3.92
N GLY A 140 -3.69 -13.17 -4.53
CA GLY A 140 -3.25 -12.42 -5.71
C GLY A 140 -2.90 -10.94 -5.48
N ALA A 141 -2.82 -10.50 -4.23
CA ALA A 141 -2.42 -9.15 -3.89
C ALA A 141 -0.91 -8.93 -4.13
N GLU A 142 -0.48 -7.67 -4.09
CA GLU A 142 0.88 -7.26 -4.39
C GLU A 142 1.43 -6.30 -3.34
N VAL A 143 2.73 -6.43 -3.02
CA VAL A 143 3.48 -5.47 -2.21
C VAL A 143 4.81 -5.17 -2.89
N ILE A 144 5.10 -3.88 -3.08
CA ILE A 144 6.32 -3.35 -3.68
C ILE A 144 6.98 -2.40 -2.69
N LEU A 145 8.19 -2.72 -2.24
CA LEU A 145 8.91 -1.86 -1.30
C LEU A 145 10.30 -1.50 -1.82
N LYS A 146 10.79 -0.35 -1.38
CA LYS A 146 12.17 0.11 -1.56
C LYS A 146 12.69 0.70 -0.26
N GLY A 147 14.01 0.75 -0.07
CA GLY A 147 14.64 1.36 1.11
C GLY A 147 15.40 0.35 1.96
N LYS A 148 15.16 0.33 3.29
CA LYS A 148 15.97 -0.45 4.22
C LYS A 148 15.15 -1.13 5.32
N ALA A 149 15.62 -2.31 5.75
CA ALA A 149 15.13 -2.99 6.95
C ALA A 149 16.30 -3.72 7.66
N GLU A 150 16.31 -3.81 9.00
CA GLU A 150 17.22 -4.73 9.68
C GLU A 150 16.74 -6.17 9.51
N THR A 151 15.44 -6.38 9.72
CA THR A 151 14.82 -7.70 9.55
C THR A 151 13.55 -7.59 8.73
N GLN A 152 13.34 -8.53 7.79
CA GLN A 152 12.08 -8.68 7.08
C GLN A 152 11.53 -10.10 7.23
N THR A 153 10.24 -10.20 7.50
CA THR A 153 9.48 -11.45 7.48
C THR A 153 8.37 -11.32 6.46
N VAL A 154 8.42 -12.15 5.41
CA VAL A 154 7.46 -12.09 4.30
C VAL A 154 6.75 -13.43 4.15
N ILE A 155 5.41 -13.39 4.15
CA ILE A 155 4.56 -14.55 3.89
C ILE A 155 3.64 -14.22 2.72
N SER A 156 3.83 -14.94 1.61
CA SER A 156 3.01 -14.85 0.42
C SER A 156 2.14 -16.10 0.27
N ASN A 157 0.83 -15.92 0.29
CA ASN A 157 -0.16 -16.99 0.20
C ASN A 157 -1.01 -16.84 -1.08
N SER A 158 -1.44 -17.98 -1.64
CA SER A 158 -2.46 -18.01 -2.70
C SER A 158 -2.18 -17.02 -3.85
N GLY A 159 -0.99 -17.12 -4.44
CA GLY A 159 -0.59 -16.28 -5.57
C GLY A 159 -0.20 -14.84 -5.22
N GLY A 160 0.01 -14.51 -3.95
CA GLY A 160 0.51 -13.19 -3.52
C GLY A 160 1.89 -12.89 -4.12
N LYS A 161 2.20 -11.61 -4.33
CA LYS A 161 3.43 -11.16 -4.98
C LYS A 161 4.15 -10.12 -4.13
N TYR A 162 5.43 -10.36 -3.86
CA TYR A 162 6.32 -9.43 -3.18
C TYR A 162 7.47 -9.06 -4.12
N PHE A 163 7.53 -7.80 -4.54
CA PHE A 163 8.56 -7.28 -5.44
C PHE A 163 9.36 -6.18 -4.73
N SER A 164 10.40 -6.58 -4.02
CA SER A 164 11.18 -5.68 -3.18
C SER A 164 12.68 -5.89 -3.35
N LYS A 165 13.11 -6.03 -4.60
CA LYS A 165 14.53 -6.15 -4.95
C LYS A 165 15.36 -4.93 -4.52
N THR A 166 14.75 -3.75 -4.44
CA THR A 166 15.39 -2.48 -4.03
C THR A 166 15.19 -2.14 -2.55
N LEU A 167 14.65 -3.06 -1.75
CA LEU A 167 14.65 -3.02 -0.29
C LEU A 167 15.82 -3.85 0.22
N GLU A 168 16.81 -3.23 0.83
CA GLU A 168 17.94 -3.93 1.45
C GLU A 168 17.58 -4.33 2.88
N ALA A 169 17.53 -5.64 3.16
CA ALA A 169 17.37 -6.17 4.49
C ALA A 169 18.64 -6.92 4.92
N GLN A 170 19.02 -6.81 6.20
CA GLN A 170 20.13 -7.61 6.72
C GLN A 170 19.70 -9.08 6.85
N ASN A 171 18.58 -9.34 7.49
CA ASN A 171 18.11 -10.70 7.73
C ASN A 171 16.69 -10.89 7.19
N SER A 172 16.45 -12.00 6.50
CA SER A 172 15.18 -12.26 5.85
C SER A 172 14.60 -13.63 6.18
N SER A 173 13.31 -13.68 6.51
CA SER A 173 12.51 -14.91 6.57
C SER A 173 11.42 -14.85 5.49
N LEU A 174 11.56 -15.67 4.44
CA LEU A 174 10.74 -15.60 3.23
C LEU A 174 9.96 -16.91 3.07
N THR A 175 8.63 -16.84 3.04
CA THR A 175 7.78 -18.02 2.87
C THR A 175 6.75 -17.81 1.77
N THR A 176 6.68 -18.74 0.80
CA THR A 176 5.56 -18.83 -0.13
C THR A 176 4.70 -20.06 0.17
N ASN A 177 3.38 -19.88 0.14
CA ASN A 177 2.41 -20.95 0.24
C ASN A 177 1.44 -20.86 -0.96
N ALA A 178 1.22 -21.99 -1.65
CA ALA A 178 0.28 -22.08 -2.76
C ALA A 178 0.54 -21.05 -3.89
N GLY A 179 1.73 -21.11 -4.50
CA GLY A 179 2.05 -20.42 -5.76
C GLY A 179 2.49 -18.96 -5.65
N GLY A 180 2.81 -18.43 -4.47
CA GLY A 180 3.28 -17.06 -4.28
C GLY A 180 4.64 -16.77 -4.95
N VAL A 181 4.93 -15.50 -5.18
CA VAL A 181 6.21 -15.01 -5.73
C VAL A 181 6.83 -14.01 -4.76
N ILE A 182 8.12 -14.19 -4.45
CA ILE A 182 8.89 -13.28 -3.61
C ILE A 182 10.20 -12.95 -4.34
N GLU A 183 10.44 -11.65 -4.58
CA GLU A 183 11.74 -11.09 -4.95
C GLU A 183 12.22 -10.20 -3.82
N ALA A 184 13.33 -10.56 -3.16
CA ALA A 184 13.81 -9.84 -1.98
C ALA A 184 15.34 -9.78 -1.95
N THR A 185 15.88 -8.70 -1.40
CA THR A 185 17.33 -8.56 -1.15
C THR A 185 17.65 -8.79 0.32
N SER A 186 18.67 -9.62 0.57
CA SER A 186 19.17 -9.91 1.91
C SER A 186 20.69 -9.87 1.91
N THR A 187 21.32 -9.24 2.91
CA THR A 187 22.78 -9.08 2.95
C THR A 187 23.49 -10.07 3.88
N ASP A 188 22.91 -10.42 5.02
CA ASP A 188 23.57 -11.25 6.04
C ASP A 188 23.02 -12.67 6.09
N SER A 189 21.69 -12.81 6.28
CA SER A 189 21.08 -14.13 6.38
C SER A 189 19.70 -14.22 5.73
N VAL A 190 19.39 -15.41 5.19
CA VAL A 190 18.06 -15.71 4.65
C VAL A 190 17.62 -17.12 5.02
N ASP A 191 16.36 -17.22 5.49
CA ASP A 191 15.61 -18.47 5.59
C ASP A 191 14.48 -18.43 4.55
N ALA A 192 14.62 -19.20 3.47
CA ALA A 192 13.66 -19.21 2.35
C ALA A 192 12.91 -20.54 2.31
N LYS A 193 11.56 -20.49 2.28
CA LYS A 193 10.71 -21.66 2.33
C LYS A 193 9.58 -21.61 1.29
N THR A 194 9.45 -22.67 0.49
CA THR A 194 8.30 -22.86 -0.39
C THR A 194 7.44 -24.04 0.08
N ARG A 195 6.11 -23.86 0.03
CA ARG A 195 5.12 -24.90 0.28
C ARG A 195 4.07 -24.91 -0.84
N ALA A 196 3.82 -26.07 -1.43
CA ALA A 196 2.86 -26.23 -2.52
C ALA A 196 3.10 -25.25 -3.70
N GLY A 197 4.34 -25.23 -4.22
CA GLY A 197 4.75 -24.36 -5.32
C GLY A 197 5.22 -22.98 -4.86
N GLY A 198 5.35 -22.05 -5.82
CA GLY A 198 5.86 -20.69 -5.61
C GLY A 198 7.33 -20.52 -5.98
N VAL A 199 7.73 -19.25 -6.05
CA VAL A 199 9.10 -18.85 -6.43
C VAL A 199 9.62 -17.83 -5.43
N ILE A 200 10.86 -18.04 -4.97
CA ILE A 200 11.59 -17.07 -4.16
C ILE A 200 12.91 -16.79 -4.86
N ASP A 201 13.10 -15.55 -5.31
CA ASP A 201 14.36 -15.03 -5.84
C ASP A 201 15.01 -14.15 -4.77
N VAL A 202 16.18 -14.57 -4.30
CA VAL A 202 16.97 -13.87 -3.27
C VAL A 202 18.14 -13.17 -3.93
N TYR A 203 18.25 -11.86 -3.71
CA TYR A 203 19.34 -11.00 -4.16
C TYR A 203 20.22 -10.59 -2.96
N GLY A 204 21.40 -9.99 -3.21
CA GLY A 204 22.26 -9.41 -2.20
C GLY A 204 23.33 -10.33 -1.62
N ASN A 205 23.42 -11.57 -2.11
CA ASN A 205 24.47 -12.54 -1.78
C ASN A 205 24.67 -12.79 -0.26
N PRO A 206 23.61 -13.13 0.52
CA PRO A 206 23.71 -13.34 1.96
C PRO A 206 24.70 -14.45 2.31
N GLU A 207 25.46 -14.27 3.39
CA GLU A 207 26.47 -15.26 3.85
C GLU A 207 25.81 -16.55 4.36
N ARG A 208 24.71 -16.42 5.10
CA ARG A 208 23.97 -17.56 5.64
C ARG A 208 22.69 -17.80 4.85
N ARG A 209 22.59 -18.96 4.21
CA ARG A 209 21.47 -19.35 3.36
C ARG A 209 20.85 -20.64 3.86
N ASN A 210 19.64 -20.57 4.37
CA ASN A 210 18.82 -21.74 4.66
C ASN A 210 17.65 -21.81 3.67
N GLN A 211 17.42 -22.99 3.10
CA GLN A 211 16.31 -23.19 2.17
C GLN A 211 15.56 -24.49 2.44
N LYS A 212 14.23 -24.42 2.31
CA LYS A 212 13.38 -25.60 2.47
C LYS A 212 12.28 -25.59 1.41
N LYS A 213 12.12 -26.71 0.68
CA LYS A 213 11.06 -26.91 -0.31
C LYS A 213 10.16 -28.05 0.18
N ILE A 214 8.84 -27.78 0.24
CA ILE A 214 7.83 -28.76 0.61
C ILE A 214 6.77 -28.78 -0.49
N ALA A 215 6.57 -29.94 -1.14
CA ALA A 215 5.64 -30.10 -2.25
C ALA A 215 5.89 -29.10 -3.40
N GLY A 216 7.17 -28.96 -3.83
CA GLY A 216 7.56 -28.18 -5.00
C GLY A 216 7.93 -26.72 -4.70
N GLY A 217 8.10 -25.95 -5.77
CA GLY A 217 8.55 -24.55 -5.76
C GLY A 217 10.02 -24.37 -6.15
N LYS A 218 10.41 -23.10 -6.35
CA LYS A 218 11.78 -22.72 -6.75
C LYS A 218 12.31 -21.68 -5.76
N ILE A 219 13.56 -21.86 -5.37
CA ILE A 219 14.33 -20.89 -4.57
C ILE A 219 15.63 -20.67 -5.32
N ASN A 220 15.88 -19.42 -5.73
CA ASN A 220 17.04 -19.04 -6.51
C ASN A 220 17.79 -17.95 -5.76
N PHE A 221 19.12 -18.05 -5.74
CA PHE A 221 20.05 -17.00 -5.28
C PHE A 221 20.65 -16.34 -6.53
N LYS A 222 20.49 -15.04 -6.63
CA LYS A 222 20.86 -14.22 -7.80
C LYS A 222 22.09 -13.37 -7.53
#